data_6a86b6f4ea93cb0123f349370e495043
#
_entry.id   6a86b6f4ea93cb0123f349370e495043
#
_cell.length_a   1.000
_cell.length_b   1.000
_cell.length_c   1.000
_cell.angle_alpha   90.00
_cell.angle_beta   90.00
_cell.angle_gamma   90.00
#
_symmetry.space_group_name_H-M   'P 1'
#
loop_
_entity.id
_entity.type
_entity.pdbx_description
1 polymer ?
#
loop_
_entity_poly.entity_id
_entity_poly.type
_entity_poly.pdbx_seq_one_letter_code
_entity_poly.pdbx_strand_id
1 'polypeptide(L)'
;MAALIESFCEERELAVESTGEASYAVTLPGTHKLKTICNLVVGEHALRIEAFVMRQPDERREELWAWLLQRNARMYAVSFSIDAVGDVYLTGRVNLAGVDGDELDRLLGSVLTYADESFDTMLEIGFGTAIRREWEWRVKRGESTANLAAFAHLFESSPAGGAPAGGSEPS
;
A
#
# COMPACT_ATOMS: atom_id res chain seq x y z
N MET A 1 -18.23 -15.68 15.10
CA MET A 1 -17.29 -14.89 14.27
C MET A 1 -18.02 -13.89 13.37
N ALA A 2 -19.00 -14.28 12.58
CA ALA A 2 -19.78 -13.33 11.75
C ALA A 2 -20.32 -12.15 12.56
N ALA A 3 -21.10 -12.42 13.58
CA ALA A 3 -21.66 -11.39 14.47
C ALA A 3 -20.58 -10.49 15.13
N LEU A 4 -19.39 -11.05 15.43
CA LEU A 4 -18.28 -10.26 15.96
C LEU A 4 -17.75 -9.27 14.92
N ILE A 5 -17.56 -9.70 13.67
CA ILE A 5 -17.07 -8.83 12.60
C ILE A 5 -18.08 -7.71 12.31
N GLU A 6 -19.34 -8.04 12.20
CA GLU A 6 -20.42 -7.07 11.94
C GLU A 6 -20.56 -6.05 13.08
N SER A 7 -20.62 -6.50 14.35
CA SER A 7 -20.70 -5.63 15.52
C SER A 7 -19.48 -4.73 15.66
N PHE A 8 -18.28 -5.29 15.47
CA PHE A 8 -17.02 -4.53 15.49
C PHE A 8 -17.01 -3.41 14.45
N CYS A 9 -17.39 -3.72 13.20
CA CYS A 9 -17.43 -2.74 12.12
C CYS A 9 -18.47 -1.65 12.38
N GLU A 10 -19.64 -2.01 12.92
CA GLU A 10 -20.67 -1.05 13.31
C GLU A 10 -20.17 -0.09 14.40
N GLU A 11 -19.55 -0.62 15.47
CA GLU A 11 -18.99 0.19 16.56
C GLU A 11 -17.88 1.15 16.12
N ARG A 12 -17.13 0.78 15.08
CA ARG A 12 -16.01 1.57 14.53
C ARG A 12 -16.40 2.38 13.29
N GLU A 13 -17.68 2.39 12.90
CA GLU A 13 -18.20 3.06 11.70
C GLU A 13 -17.44 2.65 10.40
N LEU A 14 -16.99 1.38 10.34
CA LEU A 14 -16.34 0.82 9.16
C LEU A 14 -17.38 0.21 8.22
N ALA A 15 -17.26 0.51 6.93
CA ALA A 15 -18.10 -0.16 5.93
C ALA A 15 -17.68 -1.63 5.80
N VAL A 16 -18.65 -2.53 5.93
CA VAL A 16 -18.48 -3.98 5.78
C VAL A 16 -19.53 -4.52 4.83
N GLU A 17 -19.12 -5.39 3.92
CA GLU A 17 -19.98 -6.09 2.98
C GLU A 17 -19.77 -7.59 3.12
N SER A 18 -20.85 -8.37 3.19
CA SER A 18 -20.77 -9.82 3.06
C SER A 18 -20.57 -10.19 1.59
N THR A 19 -19.47 -10.82 1.28
CA THR A 19 -19.09 -11.23 -0.09
C THR A 19 -19.33 -12.72 -0.36
N GLY A 20 -19.79 -13.47 0.65
CA GLY A 20 -20.11 -14.90 0.59
C GLY A 20 -20.55 -15.42 1.94
N GLU A 21 -20.82 -16.72 2.05
CA GLU A 21 -21.40 -17.36 3.25
C GLU A 21 -20.58 -17.10 4.54
N ALA A 22 -19.27 -16.97 4.42
CA ALA A 22 -18.37 -16.73 5.56
C ALA A 22 -17.26 -15.73 5.17
N SER A 23 -17.56 -14.79 4.29
CA SER A 23 -16.60 -13.86 3.72
C SER A 23 -17.09 -12.43 3.83
N TYR A 24 -16.20 -11.53 4.26
CA TYR A 24 -16.50 -10.13 4.53
C TYR A 24 -15.43 -9.24 3.91
N ALA A 25 -15.84 -8.16 3.25
CA ALA A 25 -14.96 -7.11 2.78
C ALA A 25 -15.12 -5.89 3.70
N VAL A 26 -14.08 -5.57 4.46
CA VAL A 26 -14.03 -4.41 5.36
C VAL A 26 -13.26 -3.30 4.68
N THR A 27 -13.84 -2.11 4.56
CA THR A 27 -13.18 -0.94 4.00
C THR A 27 -12.47 -0.17 5.11
N LEU A 28 -11.15 -0.11 5.04
CA LEU A 28 -10.28 0.61 5.98
C LEU A 28 -9.85 1.94 5.34
N PRO A 29 -10.22 3.11 5.92
CA PRO A 29 -9.81 4.41 5.41
C PRO A 29 -8.35 4.70 5.76
N GLY A 30 -7.56 5.12 4.78
CA GLY A 30 -6.16 5.48 4.95
C GLY A 30 -5.87 6.94 4.58
N THR A 31 -4.63 7.35 4.77
CA THR A 31 -4.13 8.71 4.50
C THR A 31 -3.34 8.76 3.20
N HIS A 32 -2.37 7.87 3.04
CA HIS A 32 -1.53 7.73 1.83
C HIS A 32 -2.24 6.90 0.77
N LYS A 33 -2.78 5.76 1.17
CA LYS A 33 -3.68 4.93 0.38
C LYS A 33 -5.11 5.19 0.84
N LEU A 34 -5.88 5.96 0.09
CA LEU A 34 -7.20 6.48 0.47
C LEU A 34 -8.13 5.44 1.11
N LYS A 35 -8.05 4.19 0.65
CA LYS A 35 -8.77 3.05 1.24
C LYS A 35 -8.04 1.74 0.97
N THR A 36 -8.14 0.83 1.91
CA THR A 36 -7.72 -0.57 1.77
C THR A 36 -8.91 -1.47 2.04
N ILE A 37 -9.24 -2.34 1.09
CA ILE A 37 -10.30 -3.35 1.29
C ILE A 37 -9.62 -4.58 1.87
N CYS A 38 -10.01 -4.94 3.09
CA CYS A 38 -9.54 -6.12 3.80
C CYS A 38 -10.59 -7.22 3.71
N ASN A 39 -10.28 -8.29 3.01
CA ASN A 39 -11.12 -9.48 2.93
C ASN A 39 -10.82 -10.40 4.11
N LEU A 40 -11.86 -10.73 4.86
CA LEU A 40 -11.86 -11.67 5.96
C LEU A 40 -12.64 -12.92 5.54
N VAL A 41 -12.00 -14.08 5.55
CA VAL A 41 -12.66 -15.35 5.24
C VAL A 41 -12.59 -16.25 6.47
N VAL A 42 -13.75 -16.53 7.04
CA VAL A 42 -13.92 -17.36 8.24
C VAL A 42 -13.93 -18.83 7.82
N GLY A 43 -12.84 -19.55 8.07
CA GLY A 43 -12.74 -20.98 7.85
C GLY A 43 -13.17 -21.79 9.07
N GLU A 44 -12.91 -23.08 9.06
CA GLU A 44 -13.27 -23.98 10.17
C GLU A 44 -12.41 -23.70 11.43
N HIS A 45 -11.13 -23.43 11.26
CA HIS A 45 -10.18 -23.25 12.36
C HIS A 45 -9.40 -21.94 12.30
N ALA A 46 -9.50 -21.21 11.19
CA ALA A 46 -8.70 -20.01 10.97
C ALA A 46 -9.50 -18.90 10.27
N LEU A 47 -9.22 -17.66 10.67
CA LEU A 47 -9.56 -16.47 9.93
C LEU A 47 -8.45 -16.19 8.92
N ARG A 48 -8.78 -16.16 7.64
CA ARG A 48 -7.88 -15.70 6.58
C ARG A 48 -8.09 -14.21 6.35
N ILE A 49 -6.99 -13.53 6.17
CA ILE A 49 -6.92 -12.09 5.94
C ILE A 49 -6.24 -11.86 4.60
N GLU A 50 -6.82 -11.06 3.75
CA GLU A 50 -6.24 -10.69 2.47
C GLU A 50 -6.62 -9.26 2.11
N ALA A 51 -5.64 -8.43 1.78
CA ALA A 51 -5.87 -7.08 1.33
C ALA A 51 -4.96 -6.74 0.14
N PHE A 52 -5.56 -6.28 -0.95
CA PHE A 52 -4.81 -5.78 -2.10
C PHE A 52 -4.12 -4.45 -1.74
N VAL A 53 -2.83 -4.36 -2.00
CA VAL A 53 -2.05 -3.15 -1.73
C VAL A 53 -1.74 -2.38 -3.00
N MET A 54 -1.10 -3.00 -3.97
CA MET A 54 -0.82 -2.36 -5.26
C MET A 54 -0.65 -3.40 -6.37
N ARG A 55 -0.85 -2.96 -7.61
CA ARG A 55 -0.55 -3.79 -8.79
C ARG A 55 0.95 -4.08 -8.88
N GLN A 56 1.31 -5.07 -9.70
CA GLN A 56 2.72 -5.38 -9.97
C GLN A 56 3.50 -4.11 -10.37
N PRO A 57 4.73 -3.94 -9.87
CA PRO A 57 5.57 -2.79 -10.20
C PRO A 57 6.03 -2.85 -11.66
N ASP A 58 6.15 -1.68 -12.29
CA ASP A 58 6.65 -1.56 -13.66
C ASP A 58 8.17 -1.68 -13.70
N GLU A 59 8.86 -1.29 -12.62
CA GLU A 59 10.32 -1.24 -12.52
C GLU A 59 10.82 -1.66 -11.13
N ARG A 60 12.13 -1.86 -10.97
CA ARG A 60 12.84 -2.13 -9.70
C ARG A 60 12.21 -3.25 -8.86
N ARG A 61 11.72 -4.30 -9.50
CA ARG A 61 10.96 -5.39 -8.84
C ARG A 61 11.76 -6.07 -7.73
N GLU A 62 13.02 -6.42 -8.00
CA GLU A 62 13.87 -7.11 -7.02
C GLU A 62 14.11 -6.25 -5.77
N GLU A 63 14.29 -4.94 -5.95
CA GLU A 63 14.45 -4.01 -4.85
C GLU A 63 13.17 -3.90 -4.02
N LEU A 64 12.01 -3.81 -4.68
CA LEU A 64 10.74 -3.81 -3.97
C LEU A 64 10.53 -5.11 -3.19
N TRP A 65 10.81 -6.28 -3.81
CA TRP A 65 10.67 -7.56 -3.12
C TRP A 65 11.59 -7.67 -1.91
N ALA A 66 12.83 -7.24 -2.03
CA ALA A 66 13.77 -7.22 -0.91
C ALA A 66 13.28 -6.31 0.23
N TRP A 67 12.77 -5.13 -0.12
CA TRP A 67 12.21 -4.18 0.85
C TRP A 67 10.99 -4.74 1.59
N LEU A 68 10.06 -5.37 0.87
CA LEU A 68 8.87 -6.00 1.45
C LEU A 68 9.24 -7.15 2.40
N LEU A 69 10.17 -8.02 1.99
CA LEU A 69 10.63 -9.14 2.81
C LEU A 69 11.32 -8.67 4.11
N GLN A 70 12.09 -7.58 4.05
CA GLN A 70 12.70 -7.00 5.24
C GLN A 70 11.64 -6.44 6.21
N ARG A 71 10.57 -5.85 5.70
CA ARG A 71 9.45 -5.37 6.53
C ARG A 71 8.68 -6.52 7.17
N ASN A 72 8.45 -7.61 6.46
CA ASN A 72 7.73 -8.78 6.98
C ASN A 72 8.32 -9.31 8.29
N ALA A 73 9.62 -9.16 8.51
CA ALA A 73 10.29 -9.62 9.74
C ALA A 73 9.78 -8.93 11.03
N ARG A 74 9.07 -7.82 10.92
CA ARG A 74 8.60 -7.00 12.05
C ARG A 74 7.08 -6.83 12.07
N MET A 75 6.38 -7.47 11.14
CA MET A 75 4.94 -7.31 10.99
C MET A 75 4.16 -8.28 11.87
N TYR A 76 3.01 -7.85 12.34
CA TYR A 76 2.12 -8.65 13.16
C TYR A 76 1.03 -9.29 12.32
N ALA A 77 0.84 -10.60 12.48
CA ALA A 77 -0.25 -11.42 11.94
C ALA A 77 -0.40 -11.47 10.41
N VAL A 78 0.00 -10.45 9.69
CA VAL A 78 -0.01 -10.38 8.23
C VAL A 78 1.39 -10.11 7.69
N SER A 79 1.61 -10.46 6.43
CA SER A 79 2.85 -10.17 5.72
C SER A 79 2.57 -9.82 4.26
N PHE A 80 3.47 -9.06 3.65
CA PHE A 80 3.42 -8.81 2.23
C PHE A 80 3.64 -10.11 1.45
N SER A 81 2.82 -10.31 0.44
CA SER A 81 2.91 -11.41 -0.51
C SER A 81 2.66 -10.89 -1.93
N ILE A 82 3.01 -11.69 -2.91
CA ILE A 82 2.71 -11.41 -4.32
C ILE A 82 1.91 -12.57 -4.89
N ASP A 83 1.00 -12.27 -5.79
CA ASP A 83 0.28 -13.28 -6.55
C ASP A 83 1.06 -13.73 -7.80
N ALA A 84 0.46 -14.59 -8.63
CA ALA A 84 1.09 -15.14 -9.82
C ALA A 84 1.42 -14.09 -10.90
N VAL A 85 0.74 -12.94 -10.91
CA VAL A 85 1.02 -11.84 -11.83
C VAL A 85 1.95 -10.78 -11.22
N GLY A 86 2.24 -10.87 -9.93
CA GLY A 86 3.15 -9.95 -9.22
C GLY A 86 2.44 -8.80 -8.52
N ASP A 87 1.11 -8.84 -8.41
CA ASP A 87 0.37 -7.89 -7.61
C ASP A 87 0.66 -8.10 -6.11
N VAL A 88 0.74 -7.01 -5.36
CA VAL A 88 1.13 -7.03 -3.96
C VAL A 88 -0.09 -7.04 -3.06
N TYR A 89 -0.10 -7.97 -2.12
CA TYR A 89 -1.13 -8.15 -1.11
C TYR A 89 -0.52 -8.16 0.30
N LEU A 90 -1.34 -7.85 1.28
CA LEU A 90 -1.14 -8.28 2.67
C LEU A 90 -1.96 -9.55 2.88
N THR A 91 -1.32 -10.60 3.34
CA THR A 91 -1.99 -11.88 3.61
C THR A 91 -1.65 -12.38 5.01
N GLY A 92 -2.62 -13.00 5.66
CA GLY A 92 -2.46 -13.58 6.98
C GLY A 92 -3.44 -14.71 7.27
N ARG A 93 -3.14 -15.47 8.30
CA ARG A 93 -4.00 -16.53 8.81
C ARG A 93 -3.81 -16.64 10.31
N VAL A 94 -4.88 -16.45 11.06
CA VAL A 94 -4.88 -16.53 12.51
C VAL A 94 -5.87 -17.59 13.01
N ASN A 95 -5.58 -18.18 14.17
CA ASN A 95 -6.48 -19.19 14.76
C ASN A 95 -7.76 -18.50 15.27
N LEU A 96 -8.91 -18.99 14.82
CA LEU A 96 -10.22 -18.46 15.20
C LEU A 96 -10.47 -18.45 16.72
N ALA A 97 -9.91 -19.42 17.45
CA ALA A 97 -10.09 -19.52 18.90
C ALA A 97 -9.46 -18.34 19.67
N GLY A 98 -8.54 -17.62 19.05
CA GLY A 98 -7.87 -16.46 19.64
C GLY A 98 -8.43 -15.11 19.13
N VAL A 99 -9.43 -15.10 18.26
CA VAL A 99 -9.97 -13.86 17.70
C VAL A 99 -11.19 -13.40 18.51
N ASP A 100 -10.97 -12.39 19.31
CA ASP A 100 -11.98 -11.56 19.98
C ASP A 100 -12.02 -10.15 19.36
N GLY A 101 -12.75 -9.22 19.98
CA GLY A 101 -12.85 -7.83 19.52
C GLY A 101 -11.52 -7.10 19.53
N ASP A 102 -10.70 -7.31 20.57
CA ASP A 102 -9.39 -6.68 20.72
C ASP A 102 -8.39 -7.21 19.70
N GLU A 103 -8.45 -8.51 19.42
CA GLU A 103 -7.62 -9.12 18.39
C GLU A 103 -8.05 -8.68 17.00
N LEU A 104 -9.35 -8.58 16.73
CA LEU A 104 -9.86 -8.09 15.45
C LEU A 104 -9.44 -6.63 15.21
N ASP A 105 -9.45 -5.77 16.24
CA ASP A 105 -8.94 -4.40 16.18
C ASP A 105 -7.45 -4.37 15.81
N ARG A 106 -6.64 -5.20 16.46
CA ARG A 106 -5.20 -5.31 16.14
C ARG A 106 -4.95 -5.80 14.72
N LEU A 107 -5.70 -6.79 14.26
CA LEU A 107 -5.57 -7.35 12.92
C LEU A 107 -5.90 -6.31 11.84
N LEU A 108 -7.06 -5.67 11.94
CA LEU A 108 -7.49 -4.64 10.97
C LEU A 108 -6.62 -3.38 11.05
N GLY A 109 -6.24 -2.95 12.27
CA GLY A 109 -5.30 -1.87 12.48
C GLY A 109 -3.93 -2.15 11.87
N SER A 110 -3.42 -3.38 11.99
CA SER A 110 -2.15 -3.79 11.37
C SER A 110 -2.24 -3.77 9.83
N VAL A 111 -3.33 -4.28 9.25
CA VAL A 111 -3.54 -4.22 7.79
C VAL A 111 -3.57 -2.78 7.31
N LEU A 112 -4.32 -1.90 7.99
CA LEU A 112 -4.40 -0.48 7.65
C LEU A 112 -3.03 0.18 7.72
N THR A 113 -2.35 0.06 8.86
CA THR A 113 -1.04 0.67 9.11
C THR A 113 -0.01 0.23 8.06
N TYR A 114 0.11 -1.08 7.83
CA TYR A 114 1.11 -1.58 6.90
C TYR A 114 0.81 -1.24 5.44
N ALA A 115 -0.46 -1.26 5.04
CA ALA A 115 -0.84 -0.86 3.69
C ALA A 115 -0.63 0.65 3.46
N ASP A 116 -1.05 1.48 4.40
CA ASP A 116 -1.03 2.94 4.28
C ASP A 116 0.40 3.50 4.37
N GLU A 117 1.15 3.17 5.43
CA GLU A 117 2.52 3.69 5.63
C GLU A 117 3.53 3.21 4.58
N SER A 118 3.27 2.07 3.96
CA SER A 118 4.16 1.50 2.95
C SER A 118 3.88 2.01 1.55
N PHE A 119 2.69 2.57 1.30
CA PHE A 119 2.16 2.81 -0.03
C PHE A 119 3.02 3.73 -0.87
N ASP A 120 3.38 4.90 -0.35
CA ASP A 120 4.18 5.87 -1.10
C ASP A 120 5.57 5.34 -1.45
N THR A 121 6.24 4.67 -0.49
CA THR A 121 7.56 4.06 -0.75
C THR A 121 7.47 2.96 -1.81
N MET A 122 6.42 2.14 -1.77
CA MET A 122 6.21 1.09 -2.77
C MET A 122 5.94 1.68 -4.16
N LEU A 123 5.17 2.77 -4.24
CA LEU A 123 4.93 3.48 -5.50
C LEU A 123 6.20 4.13 -6.04
N GLU A 124 7.01 4.73 -5.17
CA GLU A 124 8.29 5.33 -5.56
C GLU A 124 9.25 4.28 -6.14
N ILE A 125 9.39 3.14 -5.47
CA ILE A 125 10.24 2.05 -5.96
C ILE A 125 9.70 1.47 -7.26
N GLY A 126 8.41 1.14 -7.31
CA GLY A 126 7.82 0.38 -8.41
C GLY A 126 7.38 1.20 -9.61
N PHE A 127 7.23 2.52 -9.48
CA PHE A 127 6.65 3.42 -10.50
C PHE A 127 7.32 4.80 -10.57
N GLY A 128 8.48 4.98 -9.98
CA GLY A 128 9.16 6.28 -9.89
C GLY A 128 9.36 6.96 -11.23
N THR A 129 9.73 6.21 -12.28
CA THR A 129 9.86 6.74 -13.65
C THR A 129 8.52 7.23 -14.20
N ALA A 130 7.44 6.49 -13.99
CA ALA A 130 6.11 6.89 -14.43
C ALA A 130 5.60 8.13 -13.68
N ILE A 131 5.85 8.21 -12.37
CA ILE A 131 5.51 9.36 -11.52
C ILE A 131 6.24 10.62 -12.00
N ARG A 132 7.53 10.54 -12.29
CA ARG A 132 8.31 11.67 -12.83
C ARG A 132 7.78 12.15 -14.18
N ARG A 133 7.47 11.23 -15.09
CA ARG A 133 6.91 11.55 -16.40
C ARG A 133 5.56 12.24 -16.28
N GLU A 134 4.70 11.76 -15.40
CA GLU A 134 3.40 12.37 -15.13
C GLU A 134 3.55 13.79 -14.57
N TRP A 135 4.47 13.99 -13.62
CA TRP A 135 4.76 15.30 -13.04
C TRP A 135 5.25 16.30 -14.11
N GLU A 136 6.24 15.91 -14.92
CA GLU A 136 6.78 16.74 -16.02
C GLU A 136 5.70 17.13 -17.03
N TRP A 137 4.83 16.18 -17.36
CA TRP A 137 3.73 16.41 -18.29
C TRP A 137 2.71 17.42 -17.74
N ARG A 138 2.34 17.30 -16.46
CA ARG A 138 1.44 18.23 -15.78
C ARG A 138 2.02 19.64 -15.69
N VAL A 139 3.28 19.75 -15.30
CA VAL A 139 3.99 21.05 -15.23
C VAL A 139 3.99 21.73 -16.60
N LYS A 140 4.32 21.01 -17.68
CA LYS A 140 4.31 21.59 -19.04
C LYS A 140 2.93 22.08 -19.49
N ARG A 141 1.86 21.52 -18.95
CA ARG A 141 0.47 21.90 -19.27
C ARG A 141 -0.13 22.88 -18.29
N GLY A 142 0.55 23.23 -17.23
CA GLY A 142 0.03 24.08 -16.16
C GLY A 142 -1.08 23.40 -15.35
N GLU A 143 -1.10 22.06 -15.33
CA GLU A 143 -2.07 21.28 -14.55
C GLU A 143 -1.62 21.12 -13.10
N SER A 144 -2.57 20.89 -12.18
CA SER A 144 -2.27 20.67 -10.76
C SER A 144 -1.43 19.39 -10.55
N THR A 145 -0.38 19.51 -9.73
CA THR A 145 0.46 18.40 -9.28
C THR A 145 0.13 17.95 -7.85
N ALA A 146 -0.98 18.42 -7.28
CA ALA A 146 -1.35 18.15 -5.90
C ALA A 146 -1.47 16.64 -5.57
N ASN A 147 -1.92 15.84 -6.52
CA ASN A 147 -2.00 14.38 -6.38
C ASN A 147 -0.62 13.67 -6.38
N LEU A 148 0.46 14.38 -6.71
CA LEU A 148 1.85 13.90 -6.69
C LEU A 148 2.67 14.52 -5.56
N ALA A 149 2.05 15.27 -4.64
CA ALA A 149 2.73 15.99 -3.57
C ALA A 149 3.58 15.08 -2.67
N ALA A 150 3.15 13.85 -2.41
CA ALA A 150 3.91 12.85 -1.64
C ALA A 150 5.27 12.51 -2.27
N PHE A 151 5.43 12.73 -3.58
CA PHE A 151 6.64 12.43 -4.35
C PHE A 151 7.45 13.69 -4.71
N ALA A 152 7.16 14.85 -4.14
CA ALA A 152 7.84 16.13 -4.46
C ALA A 152 9.37 16.03 -4.37
N HIS A 153 9.89 15.27 -3.39
CA HIS A 153 11.32 15.04 -3.20
C HIS A 153 12.02 14.36 -4.41
N LEU A 154 11.28 13.61 -5.23
CA LEU A 154 11.83 12.99 -6.44
C LEU A 154 12.18 14.02 -7.55
N PHE A 155 11.58 15.20 -7.47
CA PHE A 155 11.69 16.25 -8.48
C PHE A 155 12.68 17.35 -8.06
N GLU A 156 12.87 17.55 -6.75
CA GLU A 156 13.79 18.54 -6.19
C GLU A 156 15.26 18.14 -6.34
N SER A 157 15.56 16.86 -6.56
CA SER A 157 16.91 16.31 -6.65
C SER A 157 17.53 16.37 -8.06
N SER A 158 16.87 16.99 -9.05
CA SER A 158 17.46 17.17 -10.39
C SER A 158 18.32 18.44 -10.36
N PRO A 159 19.68 18.38 -10.37
CA PRO A 159 20.49 19.59 -10.49
C PRO A 159 20.14 20.23 -11.83
N ALA A 160 19.71 21.49 -11.78
CA ALA A 160 19.52 22.32 -12.96
C ALA A 160 20.79 22.22 -13.82
N GLY A 161 20.60 21.90 -15.08
CA GLY A 161 21.66 21.59 -16.04
C GLY A 161 22.83 22.56 -15.95
N GLY A 162 24.01 21.98 -15.84
CA GLY A 162 25.27 22.73 -15.94
C GLY A 162 25.28 23.53 -17.22
N ALA A 163 25.39 24.84 -17.09
CA ALA A 163 25.67 25.73 -18.20
C ALA A 163 26.98 25.28 -18.87
N PRO A 164 27.07 25.25 -20.20
CA PRO A 164 28.34 25.00 -20.86
C PRO A 164 29.32 26.12 -20.53
N ALA A 165 30.41 25.75 -19.89
CA ALA A 165 31.54 26.65 -19.71
C ALA A 165 32.04 27.10 -21.09
N GLY A 166 31.84 28.38 -21.40
CA GLY A 166 32.36 29.00 -22.59
C GLY A 166 33.90 28.92 -22.59
N GLY A 167 34.44 28.21 -23.56
CA GLY A 167 35.87 28.28 -23.87
C GLY A 167 36.23 29.68 -24.33
N SER A 168 37.12 30.34 -23.62
CA SER A 168 37.87 31.47 -24.09
C SER A 168 39.26 30.95 -24.47
N GLU A 169 39.54 30.88 -25.76
CA GLU A 169 40.89 30.78 -26.26
C GLU A 169 41.63 32.08 -25.99
N PRO A 170 42.90 32.06 -25.59
CA PRO A 170 43.82 33.21 -25.71
C PRO A 170 44.66 33.09 -26.98
N SER A 171 44.78 34.21 -27.65
CA SER A 171 45.72 34.49 -28.75
C SER A 171 47.16 34.33 -28.32
#